data_f034bef6c2d5a4a04503e9c5be912cb9
#
_entry.id   f034bef6c2d5a4a04503e9c5be912cb9
#
_cell.length_a   1.000
_cell.length_b   1.000
_cell.length_c   1.000
_cell.angle_alpha   90.00
_cell.angle_beta   90.00
_cell.angle_gamma   90.00
#
_symmetry.space_group_name_H-M   'P 1'
#
loop_
_entity.id
_entity.type
_entity.pdbx_description
1 polymer ?
#
loop_
_entity_poly.entity_id
_entity_poly.type
_entity_poly.pdbx_seq_one_letter_code
_entity_poly.pdbx_strand_id
1 'polypeptide(L)'
;LLSELMAKAGGRVLGIDAGHAQISVATLHARDAGVTLEYEQATAEQLRDRNNDPFDLVTCMELLEHVPDPFSVVRACAELLHPGGKVIFSTINRSLGAWLKTIVAAEHVLGLLPKGTHRYENFIRPAELATWGRATNLRVLDITGVDYRPMTKTFYLVPEPRANYMMCLARPTADD
;
A
#
# COMPACT_ATOMS: atom_id res chain seq x y z
N LEU A 1 8.85 -2.65 8.89
CA LEU A 1 7.92 -3.34 9.84
C LEU A 1 7.06 -4.41 9.13
N LEU A 2 6.25 -4.08 8.10
CA LEU A 2 5.41 -5.08 7.40
C LEU A 2 6.28 -6.15 6.73
N SER A 3 7.31 -5.73 5.98
CA SER A 3 8.26 -6.64 5.32
C SER A 3 8.90 -7.62 6.29
N GLU A 4 9.26 -7.17 7.49
CA GLU A 4 9.83 -8.03 8.53
C GLU A 4 8.81 -9.03 9.09
N LEU A 5 7.54 -8.63 9.24
CA LEU A 5 6.48 -9.54 9.67
C LEU A 5 6.24 -10.62 8.61
N MET A 6 6.24 -10.26 7.33
CA MET A 6 6.13 -11.21 6.23
C MET A 6 7.32 -12.17 6.19
N ALA A 7 8.55 -11.68 6.40
CA ALA A 7 9.74 -12.51 6.47
C ALA A 7 9.72 -13.45 7.68
N LYS A 8 9.28 -12.98 8.86
CA LYS A 8 9.08 -13.81 10.05
C LYS A 8 8.01 -14.88 9.86
N ALA A 9 7.04 -14.63 8.99
CA ALA A 9 6.03 -15.61 8.60
C ALA A 9 6.54 -16.65 7.56
N GLY A 10 7.80 -16.56 7.15
CA GLY A 10 8.45 -17.52 6.25
C GLY A 10 8.48 -17.09 4.79
N GLY A 11 8.07 -15.87 4.45
CA GLY A 11 8.16 -15.32 3.10
C GLY A 11 9.58 -14.93 2.71
N ARG A 12 9.98 -15.15 1.45
CA ARG A 12 11.12 -14.47 0.83
C ARG A 12 10.66 -13.07 0.44
N VAL A 13 11.19 -12.05 1.08
CA VAL A 13 10.67 -10.68 0.98
C VAL A 13 11.72 -9.74 0.41
N LEU A 14 11.30 -8.96 -0.59
CA LEU A 14 11.99 -7.78 -1.09
C LEU A 14 11.18 -6.54 -0.71
N GLY A 15 11.75 -5.66 0.11
CA GLY A 15 11.18 -4.35 0.42
C GLY A 15 11.79 -3.28 -0.48
N ILE A 16 10.96 -2.43 -1.09
CA ILE A 16 11.44 -1.32 -1.91
C ILE A 16 10.90 0.01 -1.40
N ASP A 17 11.68 1.06 -1.59
CA ASP A 17 11.29 2.45 -1.39
C ASP A 17 12.13 3.35 -2.32
N ALA A 18 11.56 4.43 -2.84
CA ALA A 18 12.29 5.38 -3.68
C ALA A 18 13.33 6.19 -2.88
N GLY A 19 13.14 6.33 -1.57
CA GLY A 19 13.98 7.11 -0.69
C GLY A 19 15.14 6.32 -0.10
N HIS A 20 16.37 6.79 -0.32
CA HIS A 20 17.58 6.17 0.25
C HIS A 20 17.55 6.13 1.79
N ALA A 21 17.07 7.19 2.44
CA ALA A 21 17.01 7.25 3.90
C ALA A 21 16.06 6.19 4.47
N GLN A 22 14.89 5.97 3.84
CA GLN A 22 13.91 4.98 4.23
C GLN A 22 14.49 3.56 4.13
N ILE A 23 15.18 3.25 3.05
CA ILE A 23 15.87 1.96 2.86
C ILE A 23 16.96 1.75 3.91
N SER A 24 17.77 2.78 4.18
CA SER A 24 18.82 2.71 5.20
C SER A 24 18.26 2.41 6.59
N VAL A 25 17.19 3.11 6.99
CA VAL A 25 16.51 2.90 8.28
C VAL A 25 15.88 1.50 8.33
N ALA A 26 15.20 1.06 7.28
CA ALA A 26 14.57 -0.26 7.21
C ALA A 26 15.61 -1.39 7.32
N THR A 27 16.75 -1.25 6.64
CA THR A 27 17.85 -2.22 6.69
C THR A 27 18.44 -2.34 8.10
N LEU A 28 18.71 -1.19 8.75
CA LEU A 28 19.21 -1.18 10.14
C LEU A 28 18.21 -1.83 11.09
N HIS A 29 16.93 -1.48 10.98
CA HIS A 29 15.88 -2.02 11.84
C HIS A 29 15.73 -3.54 11.68
N ALA A 30 15.75 -4.05 10.44
CA ALA A 30 15.70 -5.49 10.19
C ALA A 30 16.90 -6.23 10.79
N ARG A 31 18.12 -5.66 10.65
CA ARG A 31 19.34 -6.18 11.25
C ARG A 31 19.23 -6.25 12.79
N ASP A 32 18.79 -5.17 13.42
CA ASP A 32 18.63 -5.10 14.88
C ASP A 32 17.55 -6.07 15.38
N ALA A 33 16.51 -6.30 14.58
CA ALA A 33 15.45 -7.28 14.85
C ALA A 33 15.84 -8.73 14.52
N GLY A 34 17.02 -8.98 13.98
CA GLY A 34 17.50 -10.32 13.60
C GLY A 34 16.70 -10.94 12.46
N VAL A 35 16.15 -10.12 11.54
CA VAL A 35 15.32 -10.59 10.43
C VAL A 35 16.11 -10.51 9.13
N THR A 36 16.16 -11.61 8.41
CA THR A 36 16.82 -11.67 7.09
C THR A 36 15.79 -11.39 6.00
N LEU A 37 15.96 -10.28 5.27
CA LEU A 37 15.22 -9.92 4.07
C LEU A 37 16.04 -8.94 3.26
N GLU A 38 15.61 -8.71 2.02
CA GLU A 38 16.27 -7.77 1.12
C GLU A 38 15.53 -6.43 1.10
N TYR A 39 16.31 -5.33 1.09
CA TYR A 39 15.79 -3.98 0.85
C TYR A 39 16.54 -3.34 -0.30
N GLU A 40 15.80 -2.63 -1.15
CA GLU A 40 16.37 -1.98 -2.32
C GLU A 40 15.74 -0.61 -2.56
N GLN A 41 16.59 0.37 -2.94
CA GLN A 41 16.11 1.68 -3.37
C GLN A 41 15.60 1.57 -4.82
N ALA A 42 14.28 1.53 -4.98
CA ALA A 42 13.62 1.49 -6.29
C ALA A 42 12.18 1.95 -6.19
N THR A 43 11.61 2.42 -7.30
CA THR A 43 10.15 2.51 -7.47
C THR A 43 9.59 1.18 -7.98
N ALA A 44 8.27 1.00 -7.89
CA ALA A 44 7.59 -0.19 -8.42
C ALA A 44 7.84 -0.36 -9.93
N GLU A 45 7.83 0.75 -10.67
CA GLU A 45 8.09 0.77 -12.12
C GLU A 45 9.52 0.36 -12.44
N GLN A 46 10.51 0.87 -11.69
CA GLN A 46 11.91 0.49 -11.87
C GLN A 46 12.14 -0.99 -11.57
N LEU A 47 11.48 -1.52 -10.54
CA LEU A 47 11.56 -2.94 -10.22
C LEU A 47 10.94 -3.78 -11.34
N ARG A 48 9.73 -3.43 -11.80
CA ARG A 48 9.06 -4.11 -12.94
C ARG A 48 9.95 -4.19 -14.18
N ASP A 49 10.60 -3.09 -14.56
CA ASP A 49 11.36 -2.99 -15.81
C ASP A 49 12.60 -3.92 -15.84
N ARG A 50 13.06 -4.38 -14.70
CA ARG A 50 14.27 -5.21 -14.56
C ARG A 50 14.03 -6.57 -13.91
N ASN A 51 12.87 -6.77 -13.29
CA ASN A 51 12.58 -8.01 -12.56
C ASN A 51 11.97 -9.05 -13.50
N ASN A 52 12.61 -10.22 -13.57
CA ASN A 52 12.13 -11.37 -14.33
C ASN A 52 11.56 -12.48 -13.43
N ASP A 53 11.53 -12.28 -12.09
CA ASP A 53 11.06 -13.26 -11.11
C ASP A 53 9.78 -12.71 -10.45
N PRO A 54 8.59 -13.12 -10.91
CA PRO A 54 7.34 -12.56 -10.42
C PRO A 54 7.04 -12.99 -8.99
N PHE A 55 6.19 -12.21 -8.31
CA PHE A 55 5.84 -12.39 -6.90
C PHE A 55 4.49 -13.08 -6.74
N ASP A 56 4.35 -13.87 -5.63
CA ASP A 56 3.07 -14.43 -5.16
C ASP A 56 2.20 -13.35 -4.55
N LEU A 57 2.83 -12.39 -3.85
CA LEU A 57 2.15 -11.31 -3.15
C LEU A 57 2.93 -10.00 -3.29
N VAL A 58 2.23 -8.95 -3.67
CA VAL A 58 2.72 -7.58 -3.61
C VAL A 58 1.90 -6.81 -2.58
N THR A 59 2.55 -5.99 -1.75
CA THR A 59 1.87 -5.05 -0.86
C THR A 59 2.31 -3.63 -1.16
N CYS A 60 1.36 -2.74 -1.39
CA CYS A 60 1.57 -1.32 -1.65
C CYS A 60 0.72 -0.51 -0.67
N MET A 61 1.38 -0.08 0.42
CA MET A 61 0.69 0.48 1.58
C MET A 61 0.93 1.98 1.67
N GLU A 62 -0.15 2.79 1.70
CA GLU A 62 -0.14 4.24 1.90
C GLU A 62 0.85 4.96 0.95
N LEU A 63 0.89 4.55 -0.32
CA LEU A 63 1.79 5.10 -1.33
C LEU A 63 1.04 5.87 -2.42
N LEU A 64 -0.11 5.36 -2.85
CA LEU A 64 -0.79 5.81 -4.06
C LEU A 64 -1.19 7.28 -4.02
N GLU A 65 -1.55 7.81 -2.84
CA GLU A 65 -1.91 9.21 -2.62
C GLU A 65 -0.71 10.18 -2.65
N HIS A 66 0.51 9.64 -2.65
CA HIS A 66 1.76 10.43 -2.62
C HIS A 66 2.48 10.47 -3.96
N VAL A 67 2.04 9.69 -4.94
CA VAL A 67 2.71 9.61 -6.26
C VAL A 67 1.99 10.47 -7.30
N PRO A 68 2.71 11.00 -8.31
CA PRO A 68 2.11 11.80 -9.37
C PRO A 68 1.16 11.00 -10.28
N ASP A 69 1.47 9.73 -10.52
CA ASP A 69 0.68 8.82 -11.35
C ASP A 69 0.42 7.49 -10.61
N PRO A 70 -0.65 7.43 -9.80
CA PRO A 70 -0.99 6.21 -9.07
C PRO A 70 -1.37 5.04 -10.00
N PHE A 71 -1.90 5.31 -11.19
CA PHE A 71 -2.22 4.24 -12.14
C PHE A 71 -0.95 3.53 -12.64
N SER A 72 0.14 4.25 -12.86
CA SER A 72 1.44 3.65 -13.23
C SER A 72 1.93 2.67 -12.16
N VAL A 73 1.81 3.04 -10.87
CA VAL A 73 2.16 2.15 -9.74
C VAL A 73 1.28 0.91 -9.71
N VAL A 74 -0.05 1.07 -9.87
CA VAL A 74 -0.99 -0.07 -9.91
C VAL A 74 -0.63 -1.03 -11.04
N ARG A 75 -0.32 -0.50 -12.22
CA ARG A 75 0.12 -1.30 -13.38
C ARG A 75 1.42 -2.03 -13.09
N ALA A 76 2.42 -1.37 -12.52
CA ALA A 76 3.68 -1.99 -12.17
C ALA A 76 3.49 -3.13 -11.15
N CYS A 77 2.68 -2.92 -10.11
CA CYS A 77 2.33 -3.96 -9.14
C CYS A 77 1.63 -5.16 -9.80
N ALA A 78 0.72 -4.93 -10.76
CA ALA A 78 0.03 -5.99 -11.49
C ALA A 78 0.99 -6.82 -12.35
N GLU A 79 1.92 -6.15 -13.04
CA GLU A 79 2.90 -6.79 -13.92
C GLU A 79 3.97 -7.58 -13.14
N LEU A 80 4.26 -7.19 -11.90
CA LEU A 80 5.15 -7.91 -10.98
C LEU A 80 4.57 -9.22 -10.42
N LEU A 81 3.27 -9.47 -10.53
CA LEU A 81 2.64 -10.70 -10.05
C LEU A 81 2.75 -11.84 -11.06
N HIS A 82 2.93 -13.07 -10.60
CA HIS A 82 2.66 -14.22 -11.44
C HIS A 82 1.14 -14.45 -11.61
N PRO A 83 0.69 -15.27 -12.59
CA PRO A 83 -0.71 -15.68 -12.68
C PRO A 83 -1.18 -16.35 -11.37
N GLY A 84 -2.30 -15.91 -10.82
CA GLY A 84 -2.80 -16.32 -9.51
C GLY A 84 -2.24 -15.53 -8.32
N GLY A 85 -1.22 -14.71 -8.52
CA GLY A 85 -0.65 -13.83 -7.49
C GLY A 85 -1.63 -12.73 -7.07
N LYS A 86 -1.38 -12.14 -5.89
CA LYS A 86 -2.26 -11.15 -5.28
C LYS A 86 -1.54 -9.85 -5.01
N VAL A 87 -2.27 -8.74 -5.07
CA VAL A 87 -1.78 -7.45 -4.58
C VAL A 87 -2.75 -6.89 -3.54
N ILE A 88 -2.18 -6.30 -2.50
CA ILE A 88 -2.94 -5.56 -1.48
C ILE A 88 -2.49 -4.10 -1.53
N PHE A 89 -3.42 -3.22 -1.84
CA PHE A 89 -3.23 -1.78 -1.72
C PHE A 89 -3.89 -1.27 -0.44
N SER A 90 -3.26 -0.31 0.24
CA SER A 90 -3.94 0.56 1.20
C SER A 90 -3.79 2.02 0.81
N THR A 91 -4.83 2.80 1.07
CA THR A 91 -4.84 4.24 0.80
C THR A 91 -6.02 4.92 1.50
N ILE A 92 -6.08 6.25 1.39
CA ILE A 92 -7.12 7.10 1.98
C ILE A 92 -8.26 7.27 0.99
N ASN A 93 -9.49 6.99 1.44
CA ASN A 93 -10.70 7.18 0.63
C ASN A 93 -11.02 8.68 0.46
N ARG A 94 -11.28 9.12 -0.76
CA ARG A 94 -11.76 10.47 -1.07
C ARG A 94 -13.23 10.64 -0.65
N SER A 95 -13.45 10.75 0.65
CA SER A 95 -14.76 10.97 1.26
C SER A 95 -14.72 12.16 2.22
N LEU A 96 -15.87 12.80 2.46
CA LEU A 96 -15.97 13.88 3.44
C LEU A 96 -15.57 13.42 4.85
N GLY A 97 -15.87 12.16 5.19
CA GLY A 97 -15.48 11.57 6.47
C GLY A 97 -13.98 11.39 6.62
N ALA A 98 -13.29 10.95 5.55
CA ALA A 98 -11.84 10.85 5.53
C ALA A 98 -11.19 12.23 5.63
N TRP A 99 -11.69 13.21 4.88
CA TRP A 99 -11.23 14.59 4.95
C TRP A 99 -11.35 15.17 6.36
N LEU A 100 -12.50 15.00 7.00
CA LEU A 100 -12.73 15.48 8.36
C LEU A 100 -11.81 14.80 9.39
N LYS A 101 -11.62 13.49 9.30
CA LYS A 101 -10.78 12.73 10.23
C LYS A 101 -9.28 12.99 10.01
N THR A 102 -8.84 13.01 8.77
CA THR A 102 -7.40 13.03 8.47
C THR A 102 -6.84 14.45 8.43
N ILE A 103 -7.49 15.38 7.73
CA ILE A 103 -6.97 16.74 7.56
C ILE A 103 -7.35 17.63 8.74
N VAL A 104 -8.63 17.66 9.11
CA VAL A 104 -9.07 18.60 10.14
C VAL A 104 -8.60 18.14 11.52
N ALA A 105 -8.78 16.87 11.86
CA ALA A 105 -8.40 16.38 13.18
C ALA A 105 -6.88 16.24 13.35
N ALA A 106 -6.19 15.61 12.42
CA ALA A 106 -4.77 15.33 12.55
C ALA A 106 -3.87 16.57 12.32
N GLU A 107 -4.19 17.39 11.31
CA GLU A 107 -3.35 18.54 10.96
C GLU A 107 -3.71 19.81 11.74
N HIS A 108 -5.01 20.11 11.93
CA HIS A 108 -5.45 21.40 12.48
C HIS A 108 -5.79 21.35 13.97
N VAL A 109 -6.38 20.25 14.47
CA VAL A 109 -6.83 20.15 15.86
C VAL A 109 -5.76 19.54 16.74
N LEU A 110 -5.18 18.41 16.32
CA LEU A 110 -4.21 17.66 17.15
C LEU A 110 -2.75 18.03 16.87
N GLY A 111 -2.46 18.70 15.74
CA GLY A 111 -1.09 19.07 15.37
C GLY A 111 -0.14 17.87 15.20
N LEU A 112 -0.68 16.69 14.93
CA LEU A 112 0.10 15.44 14.82
C LEU A 112 0.88 15.33 13.51
N LEU A 113 0.43 16.06 12.49
CA LEU A 113 1.07 16.08 11.16
C LEU A 113 1.31 17.51 10.69
N PRO A 114 2.36 17.77 9.90
CA PRO A 114 2.57 19.07 9.26
C PRO A 114 1.37 19.45 8.38
N LYS A 115 1.02 20.75 8.36
CA LYS A 115 -0.06 21.24 7.50
C LYS A 115 0.25 20.98 6.03
N GLY A 116 -0.75 20.47 5.29
CA GLY A 116 -0.60 20.17 3.86
C GLY A 116 0.05 18.83 3.54
N THR A 117 0.24 17.95 4.52
CA THR A 117 0.76 16.59 4.30
C THR A 117 -0.14 15.77 3.38
N HIS A 118 -1.47 15.97 3.47
CA HIS A 118 -2.44 15.26 2.65
C HIS A 118 -3.33 16.24 1.87
N ARG A 119 -3.31 16.14 0.55
CA ARG A 119 -4.21 16.88 -0.34
C ARG A 119 -5.40 16.01 -0.66
N TYR A 120 -6.62 16.49 -0.37
CA TYR A 120 -7.87 15.77 -0.62
C TYR A 120 -8.01 15.27 -2.07
N GLU A 121 -7.46 16.04 -3.01
CA GLU A 121 -7.47 15.72 -4.44
C GLU A 121 -6.73 14.41 -4.77
N ASN A 122 -5.72 14.06 -3.96
CA ASN A 122 -4.90 12.87 -4.15
C ASN A 122 -5.52 11.61 -3.50
N PHE A 123 -6.58 11.77 -2.69
CA PHE A 123 -7.26 10.61 -2.10
C PHE A 123 -7.97 9.82 -3.19
N ILE A 124 -8.03 8.51 -3.03
CA ILE A 124 -8.45 7.56 -4.07
C ILE A 124 -9.73 6.86 -3.63
N ARG A 125 -10.79 6.97 -4.43
CA ARG A 125 -12.02 6.22 -4.14
C ARG A 125 -11.83 4.74 -4.43
N PRO A 126 -12.46 3.84 -3.66
CA PRO A 126 -12.42 2.40 -3.95
C PRO A 126 -12.80 2.05 -5.39
N ALA A 127 -13.80 2.76 -5.96
CA ALA A 127 -14.23 2.55 -7.34
C ALA A 127 -13.16 2.96 -8.38
N GLU A 128 -12.35 3.98 -8.09
CA GLU A 128 -11.25 4.40 -8.96
C GLU A 128 -10.14 3.35 -8.96
N LEU A 129 -9.71 2.90 -7.77
CA LEU A 129 -8.70 1.84 -7.64
C LEU A 129 -9.17 0.53 -8.27
N ALA A 130 -10.43 0.15 -8.06
CA ALA A 130 -11.01 -1.03 -8.70
C ALA A 130 -11.04 -0.90 -10.24
N THR A 131 -11.26 0.29 -10.78
CA THR A 131 -11.20 0.55 -12.23
C THR A 131 -9.78 0.42 -12.76
N TRP A 132 -8.79 0.97 -12.06
CA TRP A 132 -7.37 0.80 -12.42
C TRP A 132 -6.93 -0.66 -12.34
N GLY A 133 -7.38 -1.40 -11.31
CA GLY A 133 -7.13 -2.84 -11.21
C GLY A 133 -7.66 -3.60 -12.41
N ARG A 134 -8.91 -3.40 -12.79
CA ARG A 134 -9.50 -4.03 -13.99
C ARG A 134 -8.77 -3.67 -15.28
N ALA A 135 -8.37 -2.40 -15.42
CA ALA A 135 -7.60 -1.95 -16.59
C ALA A 135 -6.21 -2.59 -16.70
N THR A 136 -5.68 -3.14 -15.59
CA THR A 136 -4.41 -3.85 -15.51
C THR A 136 -4.58 -5.38 -15.38
N ASN A 137 -5.75 -5.90 -15.78
CA ASN A 137 -6.09 -7.32 -15.71
C ASN A 137 -6.05 -7.92 -14.29
N LEU A 138 -6.47 -7.13 -13.30
CA LEU A 138 -6.66 -7.62 -11.94
C LEU A 138 -8.15 -7.73 -11.60
N ARG A 139 -8.51 -8.75 -10.83
CA ARG A 139 -9.85 -8.96 -10.30
C ARG A 139 -9.89 -8.57 -8.83
N VAL A 140 -10.83 -7.70 -8.44
CA VAL A 140 -11.04 -7.36 -7.02
C VAL A 140 -11.58 -8.58 -6.29
N LEU A 141 -10.92 -8.95 -5.20
CA LEU A 141 -11.33 -10.03 -4.31
C LEU A 141 -12.06 -9.51 -3.08
N ASP A 142 -11.54 -8.45 -2.47
CA ASP A 142 -12.09 -7.89 -1.24
C ASP A 142 -11.76 -6.40 -1.09
N ILE A 143 -12.64 -5.69 -0.39
CA ILE A 143 -12.42 -4.29 0.02
C ILE A 143 -12.82 -4.20 1.49
N THR A 144 -11.88 -3.82 2.33
CA THR A 144 -12.07 -3.71 3.77
C THR A 144 -11.64 -2.33 4.25
N GLY A 145 -12.50 -1.67 5.04
CA GLY A 145 -12.17 -0.40 5.68
C GLY A 145 -11.19 -0.60 6.84
N VAL A 146 -10.37 0.42 7.09
CA VAL A 146 -9.48 0.50 8.24
C VAL A 146 -9.86 1.73 9.04
N ASP A 147 -10.16 1.56 10.31
CA ASP A 147 -10.47 2.66 11.22
C ASP A 147 -9.51 2.66 12.42
N TYR A 148 -9.40 3.81 13.07
CA TYR A 148 -8.49 4.01 14.20
C TYR A 148 -9.24 4.34 15.47
N ARG A 149 -8.89 3.68 16.56
CA ARG A 149 -9.45 3.93 17.90
C ARG A 149 -8.46 4.74 18.73
N PRO A 150 -8.66 6.07 18.91
CA PRO A 150 -7.70 6.93 19.59
C PRO A 150 -7.42 6.54 21.05
N MET A 151 -8.45 6.07 21.77
CA MET A 151 -8.33 5.71 23.19
C MET A 151 -7.38 4.52 23.42
N THR A 152 -7.38 3.55 22.53
CA THR A 152 -6.52 2.35 22.62
C THR A 152 -5.31 2.42 21.69
N LYS A 153 -5.23 3.47 20.85
CA LYS A 153 -4.19 3.65 19.81
C LYS A 153 -4.07 2.43 18.88
N THR A 154 -5.20 1.80 18.54
CA THR A 154 -5.24 0.60 17.71
C THR A 154 -6.00 0.82 16.41
N PHE A 155 -5.50 0.23 15.32
CA PHE A 155 -6.25 0.11 14.08
C PHE A 155 -7.09 -1.16 14.12
N TYR A 156 -8.26 -1.12 13.47
CA TYR A 156 -9.15 -2.27 13.34
C TYR A 156 -9.87 -2.26 12.00
N LEU A 157 -10.23 -3.44 11.53
CA LEU A 157 -10.92 -3.61 10.27
C LEU A 157 -12.43 -3.37 10.43
N VAL A 158 -13.02 -2.75 9.42
CA VAL A 158 -14.46 -2.48 9.33
C VAL A 158 -14.96 -2.85 7.93
N PRO A 159 -16.22 -3.29 7.78
CA PRO A 159 -16.74 -3.67 6.47
C PRO A 159 -16.75 -2.52 5.46
N GLU A 160 -17.01 -1.29 5.91
CA GLU A 160 -17.18 -0.13 5.05
C GLU A 160 -15.89 0.69 4.93
N PRO A 161 -15.41 1.00 3.70
CA PRO A 161 -14.21 1.81 3.46
C PRO A 161 -14.47 3.31 3.66
N ARG A 162 -14.74 3.73 4.90
CA ARG A 162 -15.17 5.10 5.22
C ARG A 162 -14.04 6.13 5.14
N ALA A 163 -12.89 5.81 5.71
CA ALA A 163 -11.74 6.71 5.78
C ALA A 163 -10.53 6.06 5.06
N ASN A 164 -9.85 5.15 5.71
CA ASN A 164 -8.80 4.36 5.09
C ASN A 164 -9.37 3.00 4.69
N TYR A 165 -8.80 2.40 3.65
CA TYR A 165 -9.20 1.07 3.22
C TYR A 165 -8.04 0.26 2.67
N MET A 166 -8.20 -1.04 2.68
CA MET A 166 -7.39 -1.99 1.94
C MET A 166 -8.21 -2.63 0.84
N MET A 167 -7.60 -2.86 -0.30
CA MET A 167 -8.19 -3.58 -1.42
C MET A 167 -7.26 -4.72 -1.82
N CYS A 168 -7.78 -5.94 -1.80
CA CYS A 168 -7.09 -7.12 -2.31
C CYS A 168 -7.55 -7.40 -3.73
N LEU A 169 -6.60 -7.53 -4.65
CA LEU A 169 -6.86 -7.92 -6.04
C LEU A 169 -5.98 -9.14 -6.38
N ALA A 170 -6.43 -9.92 -7.35
CA ALA A 170 -5.68 -11.06 -7.88
C ALA A 170 -5.46 -10.93 -9.38
N ARG A 171 -4.29 -11.36 -9.83
CA ARG A 171 -4.04 -11.61 -11.25
C ARG A 171 -4.70 -12.93 -11.63
N PRO A 172 -5.57 -13.00 -12.65
CA PRO A 172 -6.19 -14.23 -13.08
C PRO A 172 -5.17 -15.32 -13.43
N THR A 173 -5.54 -16.57 -13.25
CA THR A 173 -4.81 -17.72 -13.78
C THR A 173 -5.15 -17.92 -15.26
N ALA A 174 -4.45 -18.80 -15.94
CA ALA A 174 -4.76 -19.14 -17.34
C ALA A 174 -6.13 -19.85 -17.50
N ASP A 175 -6.67 -20.37 -16.39
CA ASP A 175 -7.92 -21.14 -16.36
C ASP A 175 -9.14 -20.31 -15.88
N ASP A 176 -8.93 -19.04 -15.49
CA ASP A 176 -9.97 -18.07 -15.12
C ASP A 176 -10.48 -17.32 -16.38
#